data_238e8ce9e9e26502946cc4144021eb1d
#
_entry.id   238e8ce9e9e26502946cc4144021eb1d
#
_cell.length_a   1.000
_cell.length_b   1.000
_cell.length_c   1.000
_cell.angle_alpha   90.00
_cell.angle_beta   90.00
_cell.angle_gamma   90.00
#
_symmetry.space_group_name_H-M   'P 1'
#
loop_
_entity.id
_entity.type
_entity.pdbx_description
1 polymer ?
#
loop_
_entity_poly.entity_id
_entity_poly.type
_entity_poly.pdbx_seq_one_letter_code
_entity_poly.pdbx_strand_id
1 'polypeptide(L)'
;MHGMKLRMSENSLFAVLLRSPWWASAALAIGVFFVARFFVPPFYAAFVPLPFVVIAGVVLWRRLKKPGARKVAARLAALRAMPREAFAAELEQGFRRQGYSVVRDPRGGLELAKGGRTSLVDCRRWKAVRTGIEPLRELHAAGQMREAHELIYVAAGDVTDNARSFAREKNIRLVGDAELAQMLG
;
A
#
# COMPACT_ATOMS: atom_id res chain seq x y z
N MET A 1 24.84 -7.91 12.87
CA MET A 1 23.59 -8.17 13.62
C MET A 1 22.55 -8.67 12.63
N HIS A 2 22.24 -9.98 12.65
CA HIS A 2 21.27 -10.62 11.76
C HIS A 2 19.86 -10.26 12.20
N GLY A 3 19.15 -9.45 11.41
CA GLY A 3 17.73 -9.22 11.60
C GLY A 3 16.95 -10.47 11.24
N MET A 4 16.44 -11.19 12.23
CA MET A 4 15.48 -12.28 12.04
C MET A 4 14.23 -11.73 11.36
N LYS A 5 14.08 -11.96 10.05
CA LYS A 5 12.79 -11.82 9.36
C LYS A 5 11.88 -12.94 9.89
N LEU A 6 10.98 -12.60 10.80
CA LEU A 6 9.85 -13.47 11.19
C LEU A 6 8.99 -13.69 9.94
N ARG A 7 9.27 -14.74 9.19
CA ARG A 7 8.37 -15.29 8.17
C ARG A 7 7.19 -15.91 8.93
N MET A 8 6.16 -15.14 9.14
CA MET A 8 4.88 -15.69 9.59
C MET A 8 4.36 -16.61 8.49
N SER A 9 4.14 -17.89 8.84
CA SER A 9 3.49 -18.85 7.96
C SER A 9 2.16 -18.29 7.48
N GLU A 10 1.88 -18.38 6.18
CA GLU A 10 0.61 -17.89 5.57
C GLU A 10 -0.64 -18.56 6.16
N ASN A 11 -0.47 -19.70 6.80
CA ASN A 11 -1.50 -20.49 7.49
C ASN A 11 -1.51 -20.31 9.02
N SER A 12 -0.84 -19.29 9.56
CA SER A 12 -0.94 -19.04 10.99
C SER A 12 -2.34 -18.51 11.32
N LEU A 13 -2.92 -18.94 12.45
CA LEU A 13 -4.22 -18.47 12.95
C LEU A 13 -4.31 -16.91 12.94
N PHE A 14 -3.19 -16.24 13.22
CA PHE A 14 -3.07 -14.78 13.18
C PHE A 14 -3.24 -14.21 11.77
N ALA A 15 -2.67 -14.85 10.74
CA ALA A 15 -2.80 -14.40 9.35
C ALA A 15 -4.23 -14.57 8.85
N VAL A 16 -4.90 -15.66 9.23
CA VAL A 16 -6.31 -15.92 8.90
C VAL A 16 -7.21 -14.90 9.61
N LEU A 17 -6.98 -14.61 10.89
CA LEU A 17 -7.74 -13.62 11.66
C LEU A 17 -7.59 -12.18 11.14
N LEU A 18 -6.41 -11.81 10.63
CA LEU A 18 -6.20 -10.50 10.01
C LEU A 18 -6.94 -10.33 8.67
N ARG A 19 -7.27 -11.43 7.99
CA ARG A 19 -8.08 -11.45 6.76
C ARG A 19 -9.58 -11.60 7.03
N SER A 20 -9.96 -12.08 8.21
CA SER A 20 -11.35 -12.32 8.62
C SER A 20 -12.06 -11.00 8.99
N PRO A 21 -13.41 -10.95 8.91
CA PRO A 21 -14.18 -9.79 9.38
C PRO A 21 -13.95 -9.59 10.88
N TRP A 22 -13.99 -8.34 11.33
CA TRP A 22 -13.69 -7.92 12.71
C TRP A 22 -14.46 -8.70 13.79
N TRP A 23 -15.71 -9.09 13.48
CA TRP A 23 -16.56 -9.86 14.39
C TRP A 23 -16.01 -11.27 14.65
N ALA A 24 -15.26 -11.88 13.70
CA ALA A 24 -14.66 -13.20 13.89
C ALA A 24 -13.59 -13.17 14.99
N SER A 25 -12.78 -12.10 15.04
CA SER A 25 -11.79 -11.91 16.12
C SER A 25 -12.47 -11.66 17.46
N ALA A 26 -13.59 -10.94 17.46
CA ALA A 26 -14.39 -10.70 18.66
C ALA A 26 -15.06 -11.99 19.17
N ALA A 27 -15.64 -12.79 18.26
CA ALA A 27 -16.24 -14.08 18.60
C ALA A 27 -15.21 -15.07 19.15
N LEU A 28 -14.02 -15.12 18.57
CA LEU A 28 -12.91 -15.95 19.05
C LEU A 28 -12.45 -15.50 20.45
N ALA A 29 -12.34 -14.18 20.69
CA ALA A 29 -11.96 -13.63 21.99
C ALA A 29 -12.97 -14.03 23.08
N ILE A 30 -14.28 -13.97 22.77
CA ILE A 30 -15.35 -14.39 23.68
C ILE A 30 -15.27 -15.90 23.95
N GLY A 31 -15.10 -16.71 22.89
CA GLY A 31 -14.96 -18.16 23.03
C GLY A 31 -13.77 -18.56 23.91
N VAL A 32 -12.60 -17.95 23.66
CA VAL A 32 -11.38 -18.19 24.46
C VAL A 32 -11.58 -17.76 25.91
N PHE A 33 -12.28 -16.63 26.16
CA PHE A 33 -12.61 -16.17 27.51
C PHE A 33 -13.48 -17.19 28.26
N PHE A 34 -14.52 -17.71 27.63
CA PHE A 34 -15.39 -18.73 28.25
C PHE A 34 -14.66 -20.02 28.55
N VAL A 35 -13.82 -20.50 27.64
CA VAL A 35 -13.00 -21.70 27.85
C VAL A 35 -11.97 -21.48 28.97
N ALA A 36 -11.28 -20.35 28.97
CA ALA A 36 -10.28 -20.01 29.96
C ALA A 36 -10.90 -19.92 31.39
N ARG A 37 -12.15 -19.47 31.50
CA ARG A 37 -12.86 -19.38 32.79
C ARG A 37 -13.04 -20.71 33.50
N PHE A 38 -13.03 -21.84 32.77
CA PHE A 38 -13.12 -23.17 33.37
C PHE A 38 -11.79 -23.65 33.96
N PHE A 39 -10.66 -23.15 33.47
CA PHE A 39 -9.33 -23.64 33.85
C PHE A 39 -8.51 -22.67 34.70
N VAL A 40 -8.88 -21.39 34.75
CA VAL A 40 -8.07 -20.33 35.35
C VAL A 40 -8.92 -19.43 36.25
N PRO A 41 -8.41 -18.94 37.42
CA PRO A 41 -9.10 -17.96 38.24
C PRO A 41 -9.57 -16.75 37.44
N PRO A 42 -10.72 -16.14 37.76
CA PRO A 42 -11.38 -15.13 36.96
C PRO A 42 -10.51 -13.89 36.68
N PHE A 43 -9.58 -13.59 37.58
CA PHE A 43 -8.65 -12.47 37.39
C PHE A 43 -7.69 -12.68 36.23
N TYR A 44 -7.14 -13.88 36.05
CA TYR A 44 -6.22 -14.19 34.95
C TYR A 44 -6.96 -14.46 33.63
N ALA A 45 -8.19 -14.96 33.68
CA ALA A 45 -9.01 -15.21 32.50
C ALA A 45 -9.29 -13.91 31.69
N ALA A 46 -9.31 -12.75 32.36
CA ALA A 46 -9.48 -11.46 31.70
C ALA A 46 -8.29 -11.04 30.81
N PHE A 47 -7.08 -11.50 31.10
CA PHE A 47 -5.88 -11.17 30.32
C PHE A 47 -5.68 -12.02 29.07
N VAL A 48 -6.25 -13.23 29.04
CA VAL A 48 -6.11 -14.17 27.91
C VAL A 48 -6.66 -13.60 26.59
N PRO A 49 -7.83 -12.94 26.53
CA PRO A 49 -8.35 -12.36 25.30
C PRO A 49 -7.69 -11.03 24.88
N LEU A 50 -6.86 -10.43 25.71
CA LEU A 50 -6.29 -9.09 25.49
C LEU A 50 -5.56 -8.95 24.13
N PRO A 51 -4.70 -9.88 23.68
CA PRO A 51 -4.07 -9.80 22.37
C PRO A 51 -5.08 -9.81 21.23
N PHE A 52 -6.19 -10.54 21.35
CA PHE A 52 -7.23 -10.60 20.32
C PHE A 52 -8.03 -9.29 20.26
N VAL A 53 -8.28 -8.64 21.39
CA VAL A 53 -8.92 -7.32 21.46
C VAL A 53 -8.03 -6.27 20.81
N VAL A 54 -6.72 -6.30 21.07
CA VAL A 54 -5.76 -5.39 20.42
C VAL A 54 -5.76 -5.59 18.90
N ILE A 55 -5.71 -6.82 18.43
CA ILE A 55 -5.77 -7.13 17.00
C ILE A 55 -7.08 -6.65 16.38
N ALA A 56 -8.22 -6.90 17.03
CA ALA A 56 -9.52 -6.42 16.58
C ALA A 56 -9.56 -4.89 16.49
N GLY A 57 -9.04 -4.18 17.50
CA GLY A 57 -8.92 -2.73 17.51
C GLY A 57 -8.06 -2.19 16.36
N VAL A 58 -6.90 -2.80 16.10
CA VAL A 58 -6.02 -2.42 14.98
C VAL A 58 -6.70 -2.65 13.63
N VAL A 59 -7.38 -3.79 13.45
CA VAL A 59 -8.10 -4.10 12.20
C VAL A 59 -9.25 -3.13 11.97
N LEU A 60 -10.03 -2.83 13.03
CA LEU A 60 -11.13 -1.86 12.96
C LEU A 60 -10.60 -0.46 12.61
N TRP A 61 -9.54 -0.02 13.30
CA TRP A 61 -8.93 1.29 13.04
C TRP A 61 -8.39 1.42 11.60
N ARG A 62 -7.74 0.37 11.08
CA ARG A 62 -7.30 0.32 9.68
C ARG A 62 -8.47 0.38 8.70
N ARG A 63 -9.62 -0.25 9.02
CA ARG A 63 -10.84 -0.16 8.20
C ARG A 63 -11.45 1.24 8.23
N LEU A 64 -11.52 1.87 9.38
CA LEU A 64 -12.04 3.23 9.53
C LEU A 64 -11.18 4.28 8.83
N LYS A 65 -9.87 4.05 8.75
CA LYS A 65 -8.93 4.93 8.03
C LYS A 65 -8.93 4.74 6.50
N LYS A 66 -9.52 3.65 5.98
CA LYS A 66 -9.67 3.51 4.51
C LYS A 66 -10.74 4.47 4.03
N PRO A 67 -10.40 5.41 3.11
CA PRO A 67 -11.41 6.29 2.53
C PRO A 67 -12.50 5.44 1.88
N GLY A 68 -13.76 5.82 2.07
CA GLY A 68 -14.90 5.09 1.51
C GLY A 68 -14.79 4.99 -0.01
N ALA A 69 -15.17 3.85 -0.59
CA ALA A 69 -15.05 3.59 -2.02
C ALA A 69 -15.62 4.71 -2.90
N ARG A 70 -16.70 5.37 -2.46
CA ARG A 70 -17.28 6.54 -3.15
C ARG A 70 -16.33 7.74 -3.18
N LYS A 71 -15.63 8.04 -2.08
CA LYS A 71 -14.65 9.15 -2.03
C LYS A 71 -13.45 8.85 -2.92
N VAL A 72 -12.97 7.62 -2.91
CA VAL A 72 -11.89 7.16 -3.80
C VAL A 72 -12.30 7.30 -5.26
N ALA A 73 -13.48 6.80 -5.63
CA ALA A 73 -13.98 6.88 -7.00
C ALA A 73 -14.18 8.33 -7.47
N ALA A 74 -14.75 9.20 -6.63
CA ALA A 74 -14.91 10.63 -6.96
C ALA A 74 -13.56 11.33 -7.13
N ARG A 75 -12.57 11.04 -6.26
CA ARG A 75 -11.22 11.62 -6.38
C ARG A 75 -10.52 11.14 -7.65
N LEU A 76 -10.62 9.85 -7.97
CA LEU A 76 -10.07 9.30 -9.21
C LEU A 76 -10.70 9.89 -10.47
N ALA A 77 -12.01 10.11 -10.46
CA ALA A 77 -12.69 10.78 -11.56
C ALA A 77 -12.16 12.21 -11.75
N ALA A 78 -11.98 12.95 -10.65
CA ALA A 78 -11.38 14.28 -10.69
C ALA A 78 -9.92 14.24 -11.18
N LEU A 79 -9.09 13.32 -10.70
CA LEU A 79 -7.72 13.14 -11.16
C LEU A 79 -7.68 12.81 -12.66
N ARG A 80 -8.52 11.89 -13.15
CA ARG A 80 -8.60 11.53 -14.58
C ARG A 80 -9.05 12.68 -15.47
N ALA A 81 -9.81 13.65 -14.94
CA ALA A 81 -10.22 14.85 -15.67
C ALA A 81 -9.09 15.90 -15.77
N MET A 82 -8.08 15.84 -14.91
CA MET A 82 -7.00 16.83 -14.88
C MET A 82 -6.12 16.79 -16.14
N PRO A 83 -5.57 17.93 -16.58
CA PRO A 83 -4.45 17.97 -17.51
C PRO A 83 -3.20 17.28 -16.93
N ARG A 84 -2.28 16.86 -17.79
CA ARG A 84 -1.06 16.16 -17.39
C ARG A 84 -0.19 16.96 -16.41
N GLU A 85 -0.03 18.25 -16.68
CA GLU A 85 0.76 19.17 -15.86
C GLU A 85 0.15 19.33 -14.46
N ALA A 86 -1.18 19.45 -14.38
CA ALA A 86 -1.89 19.56 -13.12
C ALA A 86 -1.76 18.28 -12.28
N PHE A 87 -1.89 17.12 -12.93
CA PHE A 87 -1.69 15.82 -12.27
C PHE A 87 -0.25 15.66 -11.75
N ALA A 88 0.75 16.02 -12.58
CA ALA A 88 2.15 15.96 -12.18
C ALA A 88 2.43 16.89 -10.98
N ALA A 89 1.82 18.10 -10.96
CA ALA A 89 1.95 19.04 -9.84
C ALA A 89 1.32 18.51 -8.55
N GLU A 90 0.12 17.91 -8.62
CA GLU A 90 -0.54 17.25 -7.48
C GLU A 90 0.32 16.09 -6.95
N LEU A 91 0.86 15.27 -7.84
CA LEU A 91 1.71 14.13 -7.48
C LEU A 91 3.01 14.63 -6.83
N GLU A 92 3.62 15.67 -7.35
CA GLU A 92 4.80 16.33 -6.78
C GLU A 92 4.52 16.82 -5.35
N GLN A 93 3.39 17.51 -5.12
CA GLN A 93 2.98 17.94 -3.78
C GLN A 93 2.75 16.77 -2.85
N GLY A 94 2.14 15.68 -3.34
CA GLY A 94 1.92 14.45 -2.58
C GLY A 94 3.23 13.85 -2.07
N PHE A 95 4.26 13.77 -2.91
CA PHE A 95 5.58 13.28 -2.51
C PHE A 95 6.33 14.26 -1.60
N ARG A 96 6.21 15.57 -1.86
CA ARG A 96 6.80 16.59 -0.97
C ARG A 96 6.23 16.53 0.45
N ARG A 97 4.91 16.30 0.60
CA ARG A 97 4.27 16.09 1.91
C ARG A 97 4.82 14.86 2.65
N GLN A 98 5.30 13.86 1.91
CA GLN A 98 5.96 12.67 2.46
C GLN A 98 7.47 12.89 2.76
N GLY A 99 7.98 14.10 2.54
CA GLY A 99 9.35 14.49 2.84
C GLY A 99 10.35 14.13 1.74
N TYR A 100 9.90 13.95 0.49
CA TYR A 100 10.79 13.81 -0.66
C TYR A 100 11.12 15.18 -1.26
N SER A 101 12.37 15.35 -1.70
CA SER A 101 12.75 16.37 -2.67
C SER A 101 12.34 15.86 -4.05
N VAL A 102 11.62 16.68 -4.81
CA VAL A 102 11.04 16.25 -6.10
C VAL A 102 11.56 17.13 -7.22
N VAL A 103 12.11 16.51 -8.26
CA VAL A 103 12.54 17.15 -9.50
C VAL A 103 11.76 16.56 -10.66
N ARG A 104 11.29 17.40 -11.58
CA ARG A 104 10.60 16.92 -12.79
C ARG A 104 11.61 16.41 -13.80
N ASP A 105 11.40 15.18 -14.27
CA ASP A 105 12.18 14.63 -15.38
C ASP A 105 11.71 15.26 -16.70
N PRO A 106 12.61 15.73 -17.58
CA PRO A 106 12.26 16.24 -18.90
C PRO A 106 11.46 15.25 -19.75
N ARG A 107 11.58 13.95 -19.49
CA ARG A 107 10.79 12.89 -20.12
C ARG A 107 9.36 12.78 -19.60
N GLY A 108 9.00 13.58 -18.56
CA GLY A 108 7.65 13.67 -18.01
C GLY A 108 7.35 12.74 -16.84
N GLY A 109 8.36 12.21 -16.19
CA GLY A 109 8.29 11.55 -14.89
C GLY A 109 8.71 12.49 -13.76
N LEU A 110 8.90 11.93 -12.55
CA LEU A 110 9.47 12.63 -11.40
C LEU A 110 10.68 11.85 -10.89
N GLU A 111 11.68 12.58 -10.47
CA GLU A 111 12.80 12.07 -9.70
C GLU A 111 12.66 12.51 -8.25
N LEU A 112 12.68 11.56 -7.34
CA LEU A 112 12.51 11.78 -5.91
C LEU A 112 13.85 11.52 -5.21
N ALA A 113 14.20 12.40 -4.29
CA ALA A 113 15.37 12.20 -3.43
C ALA A 113 14.95 12.28 -1.96
N LYS A 114 15.37 11.28 -1.17
CA LYS A 114 15.18 11.24 0.27
C LYS A 114 16.27 10.44 0.95
N GLY A 115 16.92 11.02 1.97
CA GLY A 115 17.98 10.34 2.72
C GLY A 115 19.14 9.84 1.86
N GLY A 116 19.53 10.60 0.83
CA GLY A 116 20.63 10.24 -0.08
C GLY A 116 20.28 9.14 -1.09
N ARG A 117 19.01 8.75 -1.19
CA ARG A 117 18.52 7.73 -2.16
C ARG A 117 17.66 8.39 -3.21
N THR A 118 17.87 7.99 -4.46
CA THR A 118 17.08 8.45 -5.60
C THR A 118 16.05 7.41 -5.98
N SER A 119 14.81 7.86 -6.23
CA SER A 119 13.71 7.03 -6.73
C SER A 119 13.14 7.66 -8.01
N LEU A 120 12.79 6.84 -9.00
CA LEU A 120 12.18 7.30 -10.24
C LEU A 120 10.69 6.98 -10.25
N VAL A 121 9.88 7.97 -10.65
CA VAL A 121 8.43 7.84 -10.78
C VAL A 121 8.02 8.03 -12.23
N ASP A 122 7.39 7.02 -12.83
CA ASP A 122 6.74 7.18 -14.12
C ASP A 122 5.23 7.38 -13.94
N CYS A 123 4.75 8.55 -14.31
CA CYS A 123 3.35 8.92 -14.29
C CYS A 123 2.83 9.33 -15.69
N ARG A 124 3.61 9.09 -16.75
CA ARG A 124 3.29 9.56 -18.12
C ARG A 124 2.01 9.00 -18.68
N ARG A 125 1.71 7.73 -18.37
CA ARG A 125 0.55 6.98 -18.88
C ARG A 125 -0.49 6.70 -17.79
N TRP A 126 -0.57 7.52 -16.78
CA TRP A 126 -1.45 7.32 -15.63
C TRP A 126 -2.95 7.18 -15.98
N LYS A 127 -3.43 7.81 -17.08
CA LYS A 127 -4.80 7.70 -17.58
C LYS A 127 -5.07 6.42 -18.39
N ALA A 128 -4.07 5.59 -18.67
CA ALA A 128 -4.25 4.41 -19.47
C ALA A 128 -5.27 3.47 -18.81
N VAL A 129 -6.27 3.04 -19.57
CA VAL A 129 -7.29 2.09 -19.09
C VAL A 129 -6.64 0.77 -18.72
N ARG A 130 -5.60 0.37 -19.46
CA ARG A 130 -4.86 -0.87 -19.23
C ARG A 130 -3.36 -0.64 -19.45
N THR A 131 -2.56 -1.07 -18.48
CA THR A 131 -1.09 -0.98 -18.52
C THR A 131 -0.50 -2.36 -18.77
N GLY A 132 0.25 -2.49 -19.88
CA GLY A 132 1.05 -3.65 -20.21
C GLY A 132 2.45 -3.61 -19.60
N ILE A 133 3.32 -4.54 -20.03
CA ILE A 133 4.68 -4.70 -19.50
C ILE A 133 5.65 -3.63 -20.01
N GLU A 134 5.44 -3.10 -21.22
CA GLU A 134 6.41 -2.21 -21.91
C GLU A 134 6.77 -0.95 -21.11
N PRO A 135 5.80 -0.18 -20.54
CA PRO A 135 6.14 0.99 -19.73
C PRO A 135 6.99 0.66 -18.50
N LEU A 136 6.79 -0.54 -17.93
CA LEU A 136 7.57 -1.00 -16.79
C LEU A 136 9.01 -1.39 -17.17
N ARG A 137 9.19 -1.93 -18.38
CA ARG A 137 10.53 -2.18 -18.94
C ARG A 137 11.28 -0.88 -19.19
N GLU A 138 10.60 0.13 -19.76
CA GLU A 138 11.17 1.47 -19.95
C GLU A 138 11.62 2.09 -18.62
N LEU A 139 10.76 2.01 -17.58
CA LEU A 139 11.08 2.51 -16.25
C LEU A 139 12.25 1.74 -15.63
N HIS A 140 12.27 0.42 -15.76
CA HIS A 140 13.36 -0.41 -15.25
C HIS A 140 14.71 -0.07 -15.90
N ALA A 141 14.74 0.06 -17.23
CA ALA A 141 15.95 0.44 -17.95
C ALA A 141 16.45 1.85 -17.54
N ALA A 142 15.53 2.81 -17.41
CA ALA A 142 15.85 4.16 -16.93
C ALA A 142 16.40 4.13 -15.50
N GLY A 143 15.84 3.28 -14.64
CA GLY A 143 16.28 3.09 -13.26
C GLY A 143 17.70 2.55 -13.15
N GLN A 144 18.03 1.57 -13.98
CA GLN A 144 19.40 1.03 -14.04
C GLN A 144 20.42 2.07 -14.49
N MET A 145 20.09 2.85 -15.53
CA MET A 145 21.00 3.90 -16.02
C MET A 145 21.26 5.03 -15.00
N ARG A 146 20.32 5.27 -14.10
CA ARG A 146 20.41 6.34 -13.08
C ARG A 146 20.71 5.82 -11.68
N GLU A 147 21.01 4.53 -11.55
CA GLU A 147 21.27 3.86 -10.27
C GLU A 147 20.17 4.13 -9.23
N ALA A 148 18.90 4.17 -9.69
CA ALA A 148 17.76 4.47 -8.84
C ALA A 148 17.53 3.35 -7.83
N HIS A 149 17.35 3.73 -6.56
CA HIS A 149 17.12 2.79 -5.47
C HIS A 149 15.69 2.19 -5.49
N GLU A 150 14.71 2.96 -5.92
CA GLU A 150 13.30 2.56 -6.01
C GLU A 150 12.70 3.03 -7.32
N LEU A 151 11.86 2.18 -7.91
CA LEU A 151 11.11 2.48 -9.13
C LEU A 151 9.63 2.46 -8.81
N ILE A 152 8.94 3.54 -9.16
CA ILE A 152 7.52 3.73 -8.87
C ILE A 152 6.77 3.96 -10.17
N TYR A 153 5.79 3.12 -10.45
CA TYR A 153 4.91 3.28 -11.61
C TYR A 153 3.50 3.66 -11.16
N VAL A 154 2.99 4.77 -11.67
CA VAL A 154 1.66 5.29 -11.34
C VAL A 154 0.66 4.88 -12.41
N ALA A 155 -0.37 4.10 -12.02
CA ALA A 155 -1.42 3.61 -12.90
C ALA A 155 -2.80 3.81 -12.28
N ALA A 156 -3.61 4.70 -12.86
CA ALA A 156 -5.02 4.88 -12.50
C ALA A 156 -5.94 4.00 -13.37
N GLY A 157 -5.49 2.83 -13.74
CA GLY A 157 -6.22 1.86 -14.56
C GLY A 157 -5.78 0.44 -14.22
N ASP A 158 -6.30 -0.50 -14.99
CA ASP A 158 -5.97 -1.92 -14.79
C ASP A 158 -4.53 -2.23 -15.22
N VAL A 159 -3.83 -3.04 -14.44
CA VAL A 159 -2.48 -3.51 -14.76
C VAL A 159 -2.57 -4.99 -15.09
N THR A 160 -2.06 -5.39 -16.25
CA THR A 160 -2.10 -6.80 -16.67
C THR A 160 -1.30 -7.70 -15.72
N ASP A 161 -1.65 -8.99 -15.65
CA ASP A 161 -0.98 -9.95 -14.77
C ASP A 161 0.51 -10.10 -15.12
N ASN A 162 0.85 -10.07 -16.42
CA ASN A 162 2.24 -10.07 -16.89
C ASN A 162 3.00 -8.83 -16.39
N ALA A 163 2.37 -7.66 -16.44
CA ALA A 163 2.96 -6.43 -15.91
C ALA A 163 3.12 -6.47 -14.38
N ARG A 164 2.13 -7.01 -13.67
CA ARG A 164 2.22 -7.20 -12.21
C ARG A 164 3.32 -8.18 -11.82
N SER A 165 3.49 -9.27 -12.58
CA SER A 165 4.55 -10.25 -12.34
C SER A 165 5.93 -9.64 -12.57
N PHE A 166 6.10 -8.90 -13.67
CA PHE A 166 7.33 -8.18 -13.97
C PHE A 166 7.66 -7.11 -12.91
N ALA A 167 6.65 -6.35 -12.46
CA ALA A 167 6.85 -5.36 -11.40
C ALA A 167 7.35 -6.00 -10.10
N ARG A 168 6.80 -7.15 -9.71
CA ARG A 168 7.26 -7.91 -8.53
C ARG A 168 8.69 -8.44 -8.70
N GLU A 169 9.01 -9.00 -9.88
CA GLU A 169 10.34 -9.53 -10.19
C GLU A 169 11.41 -8.43 -10.13
N LYS A 170 11.10 -7.26 -10.67
CA LYS A 170 12.04 -6.13 -10.77
C LYS A 170 11.91 -5.11 -9.63
N ASN A 171 11.15 -5.43 -8.57
CA ASN A 171 10.90 -4.55 -7.41
C ASN A 171 10.36 -3.16 -7.80
N ILE A 172 9.50 -3.10 -8.82
CA ILE A 172 8.81 -1.86 -9.21
C ILE A 172 7.55 -1.73 -8.37
N ARG A 173 7.43 -0.63 -7.64
CA ARG A 173 6.23 -0.31 -6.86
C ARG A 173 5.15 0.21 -7.79
N LEU A 174 3.99 -0.46 -7.78
CA LEU A 174 2.81 -0.03 -8.52
C LEU A 174 1.92 0.81 -7.61
N VAL A 175 1.75 2.08 -7.93
CA VAL A 175 0.83 2.99 -7.23
C VAL A 175 -0.48 3.01 -8.01
N GLY A 176 -1.48 2.33 -7.47
CA GLY A 176 -2.82 2.24 -8.06
C GLY A 176 -3.81 3.22 -7.46
N ASP A 177 -5.06 3.10 -7.90
CA ASP A 177 -6.19 3.99 -7.59
C ASP A 177 -6.35 4.33 -6.11
N ALA A 178 -6.38 3.33 -5.23
CA ALA A 178 -6.61 3.54 -3.81
C ALA A 178 -5.46 4.30 -3.13
N GLU A 179 -4.23 3.99 -3.52
CA GLU A 179 -3.03 4.63 -2.98
C GLU A 179 -2.91 6.08 -3.49
N LEU A 180 -3.20 6.31 -4.79
CA LEU A 180 -3.27 7.65 -5.36
C LEU A 180 -4.29 8.53 -4.65
N ALA A 181 -5.50 8.00 -4.41
CA ALA A 181 -6.53 8.75 -3.73
C ALA A 181 -6.16 9.11 -2.28
N GLN A 182 -5.37 8.27 -1.61
CA GLN A 182 -4.86 8.55 -0.26
C GLN A 182 -3.71 9.55 -0.26
N MET A 183 -2.82 9.47 -1.24
CA MET A 183 -1.63 10.32 -1.33
C MET A 183 -1.99 11.75 -1.73
N LEU A 184 -3.01 11.91 -2.56
CA LEU A 184 -3.45 13.20 -3.12
C LEU A 184 -4.72 13.76 -2.44
N GLY A 185 -5.21 13.09 -1.38
CA GLY A 185 -6.42 13.46 -0.62
C GLY A 185 -6.17 14.39 0.54
#